data_d78bcaf6c9f4d57bffb9c8fa61cbe04f
#
_entry.id   d78bcaf6c9f4d57bffb9c8fa61cbe04f
#
_cell.length_a   1.000
_cell.length_b   1.000
_cell.length_c   1.000
_cell.angle_alpha   90.00
_cell.angle_beta   90.00
_cell.angle_gamma   90.00
#
_symmetry.space_group_name_H-M   'P 1'
#
loop_
_entity.id
_entity.type
_entity.pdbx_description
1 polymer ?
#
loop_
_entity_poly.entity_id
_entity_poly.type
_entity_poly.pdbx_seq_one_letter_code
_entity_poly.pdbx_strand_id
1 'polypeptide(L)'
;MRAGRLNRRITIQARTDSQNTTGETVWTFADWKTVWASVEPTAGSETFVAQQAQSQTTIMFRIRQLANITTKHRIKFTEGGVTRYYGIEAVLPVEYDRRQVKLVGVEREADGWR
;
A
#
# COMPACT_ATOMS: atom_id res chain seq x y z
N MET A 1 15.11 0.34 14.59
CA MET A 1 15.22 0.42 13.15
C MET A 1 16.06 1.62 12.71
N ARG A 2 16.83 1.44 11.70
CA ARG A 2 17.67 2.51 11.20
C ARG A 2 16.95 3.33 10.15
N ALA A 3 17.15 4.65 10.16
CA ALA A 3 16.55 5.52 9.18
C ALA A 3 16.91 5.13 7.75
N GLY A 4 18.12 4.59 7.54
CA GLY A 4 18.55 4.17 6.21
C GLY A 4 17.74 3.05 5.59
N ARG A 5 16.93 2.35 6.39
CA ARG A 5 16.05 1.32 5.83
C ARG A 5 14.81 1.88 5.20
N LEU A 6 14.47 3.13 5.49
CA LEU A 6 13.37 3.81 4.82
C LEU A 6 13.93 4.47 3.57
N ASN A 7 14.25 3.68 2.58
CA ASN A 7 14.98 4.13 1.42
C ASN A 7 14.19 4.06 0.11
N ARG A 8 12.93 3.69 0.18
CA ARG A 8 12.06 3.70 -0.99
C ARG A 8 11.02 4.81 -0.85
N ARG A 9 10.77 5.51 -1.93
CA ARG A 9 9.77 6.57 -1.91
C ARG A 9 8.46 6.03 -2.42
N ILE A 10 7.41 6.20 -1.64
CA ILE A 10 6.07 5.79 -2.05
C ILE A 10 5.12 6.95 -1.92
N THR A 11 4.07 6.94 -2.73
CA THR A 11 3.00 7.92 -2.65
C THR A 11 1.76 7.23 -2.14
N ILE A 12 1.17 7.79 -1.08
CA ILE A 12 -0.09 7.28 -0.55
C ILE A 12 -1.18 8.13 -1.13
N GLN A 13 -2.15 7.47 -1.76
CA GLN A 13 -3.26 8.14 -2.41
C GLN A 13 -4.52 7.97 -1.58
N ALA A 14 -5.27 9.05 -1.48
CA ALA A 14 -6.54 9.05 -0.77
C ALA A 14 -7.68 8.75 -1.73
N ARG A 15 -8.65 7.99 -1.25
CA ARG A 15 -9.81 7.59 -2.03
C ARG A 15 -10.95 8.55 -1.79
N THR A 16 -11.61 8.94 -2.88
CA THR A 16 -12.86 9.67 -2.84
C THR A 16 -13.92 8.83 -3.52
N ASP A 17 -15.04 8.66 -2.85
CA ASP A 17 -16.17 7.92 -3.40
C ASP A 17 -17.13 8.91 -4.04
N SER A 18 -17.57 8.60 -5.24
CA SER A 18 -18.55 9.44 -5.94
C SER A 18 -19.48 8.52 -6.72
N GLN A 19 -20.55 9.08 -7.24
CA GLN A 19 -21.48 8.32 -8.08
C GLN A 19 -21.39 8.88 -9.49
N ASN A 20 -21.39 7.96 -10.46
CA ASN A 20 -21.44 8.38 -11.85
C ASN A 20 -22.90 8.65 -12.26
N THR A 21 -23.11 8.94 -13.54
CA THR A 21 -24.44 9.28 -14.03
C THR A 21 -25.44 8.13 -13.96
N THR A 22 -24.95 6.89 -13.85
CA THR A 22 -25.81 5.73 -13.72
C THR A 22 -26.05 5.33 -12.29
N GLY A 23 -25.50 6.08 -11.32
CA GLY A 23 -25.68 5.79 -9.90
C GLY A 23 -24.67 4.81 -9.31
N GLU A 24 -23.72 4.34 -10.10
CA GLU A 24 -22.70 3.44 -9.58
C GLU A 24 -21.67 4.20 -8.75
N THR A 25 -21.21 3.57 -7.68
CA THR A 25 -20.14 4.15 -6.89
C THR A 25 -18.81 4.03 -7.64
N VAL A 26 -18.12 5.13 -7.77
CA VAL A 26 -16.83 5.18 -8.44
C VAL A 26 -15.80 5.69 -7.45
N TRP A 27 -14.69 4.98 -7.34
CA TRP A 27 -13.56 5.41 -6.50
C TRP A 27 -12.58 6.20 -7.34
N THR A 28 -12.20 7.36 -6.84
CA THR A 28 -11.13 8.14 -7.43
C THR A 28 -10.03 8.31 -6.41
N PHE A 29 -8.80 8.33 -6.89
CA PHE A 29 -7.63 8.43 -6.02
C PHE A 29 -6.82 9.64 -6.41
N ALA A 30 -6.32 10.34 -5.40
CA ALA A 30 -5.44 11.49 -5.58
C ALA A 30 -4.26 11.38 -4.63
N ASP A 31 -3.13 11.91 -5.06
CA ASP A 31 -1.94 11.89 -4.21
C ASP A 31 -2.24 12.65 -2.92
N TRP A 32 -1.90 12.01 -1.81
CA TRP A 32 -2.16 12.56 -0.48
C TRP A 32 -0.86 12.85 0.26
N LYS A 33 0.01 11.86 0.35
CA LYS A 33 1.29 12.00 1.04
C LYS A 33 2.34 11.21 0.29
N THR A 34 3.53 11.77 0.17
CA THR A 34 4.69 11.03 -0.32
C THR A 34 5.63 10.84 0.84
N VAL A 35 5.99 9.60 1.12
CA VAL A 35 6.77 9.27 2.30
C VAL A 35 7.86 8.27 1.94
N TRP A 36 8.86 8.20 2.80
CA TRP A 36 9.89 7.17 2.69
C TRP A 36 9.41 5.89 3.36
N ALA A 37 9.73 4.77 2.75
CA ALA A 37 9.29 3.47 3.23
C ALA A 37 10.40 2.45 3.11
N SER A 38 10.30 1.43 3.93
CA SER A 38 11.02 0.18 3.77
C SER A 38 10.06 -0.80 3.12
N VAL A 39 10.51 -1.50 2.09
CA VAL A 39 9.67 -2.43 1.33
C VAL A 39 10.18 -3.83 1.61
N GLU A 40 9.32 -4.68 2.17
CA GLU A 40 9.71 -6.02 2.57
C GLU A 40 8.66 -7.02 2.11
N PRO A 41 9.08 -8.17 1.58
CA PRO A 41 8.11 -9.24 1.32
C PRO A 41 7.60 -9.77 2.65
N THR A 42 6.35 -10.21 2.68
CA THR A 42 5.79 -10.80 3.89
C THR A 42 6.39 -12.18 4.11
N ALA A 43 6.57 -12.52 5.39
CA ALA A 43 7.09 -13.82 5.75
C ALA A 43 6.14 -14.91 5.25
N GLY A 44 6.69 -15.97 4.66
CA GLY A 44 5.88 -17.06 4.14
C GLY A 44 5.18 -16.76 2.84
N SER A 45 5.40 -15.59 2.28
CA SER A 45 4.72 -15.20 1.04
C SER A 45 5.07 -16.10 -0.13
N GLU A 46 6.26 -16.64 -0.16
CA GLU A 46 6.69 -17.51 -1.26
C GLU A 46 5.84 -18.76 -1.34
N THR A 47 5.59 -19.41 -0.22
CA THR A 47 4.75 -20.59 -0.19
C THR A 47 3.31 -20.24 -0.55
N PHE A 48 2.85 -19.13 -0.04
CA PHE A 48 1.53 -18.65 -0.34
C PHE A 48 1.35 -18.38 -1.83
N VAL A 49 2.31 -17.71 -2.41
CA VAL A 49 2.27 -17.36 -3.82
C VAL A 49 2.26 -18.61 -4.68
N ALA A 50 3.06 -19.60 -4.32
CA ALA A 50 3.11 -20.85 -5.09
C ALA A 50 1.77 -21.60 -5.06
N GLN A 51 1.03 -21.48 -3.98
CA GLN A 51 -0.27 -22.12 -3.86
C GLN A 51 -1.39 -21.38 -4.57
N GLN A 52 -1.23 -20.09 -4.69
CA GLN A 52 -2.21 -19.25 -5.35
C GLN A 52 -1.70 -18.90 -6.74
N ALA A 53 -2.07 -19.68 -7.71
CA ALA A 53 -1.50 -19.56 -9.05
C ALA A 53 -1.68 -18.17 -9.66
N GLN A 54 -2.71 -17.44 -9.27
CA GLN A 54 -2.88 -16.06 -9.71
C GLN A 54 -2.65 -15.11 -8.56
N SER A 55 -1.73 -15.44 -7.73
CA SER A 55 -1.54 -14.72 -6.50
C SER A 55 -1.23 -13.26 -6.75
N GLN A 56 -1.86 -12.44 -5.97
CA GLN A 56 -1.48 -11.05 -5.84
C GLN A 56 -0.24 -10.97 -4.97
N THR A 57 0.66 -10.08 -5.33
CA THR A 57 1.86 -9.87 -4.54
C THR A 57 1.48 -9.11 -3.28
N THR A 58 1.87 -9.64 -2.15
CA THR A 58 1.67 -8.99 -0.86
C THR A 58 3.01 -8.48 -0.36
N ILE A 59 3.07 -7.20 -0.07
CA ILE A 59 4.29 -6.55 0.37
C ILE A 59 3.99 -5.77 1.64
N MET A 60 4.93 -5.78 2.57
CA MET A 60 4.82 -4.98 3.77
C MET A 60 5.64 -3.71 3.60
N PHE A 61 4.99 -2.58 3.80
CA PHE A 61 5.64 -1.28 3.77
C PHE A 61 5.74 -0.76 5.20
N ARG A 62 6.93 -0.35 5.58
CA ARG A 62 7.15 0.25 6.89
C ARG A 62 7.43 1.72 6.69
N ILE A 63 6.62 2.57 7.31
CA ILE A 63 6.75 4.02 7.18
C ILE A 63 6.76 4.65 8.57
N ARG A 64 7.10 5.92 8.63
CA ARG A 64 6.96 6.68 9.87
C ARG A 64 5.49 6.83 10.18
N GLN A 65 5.18 6.95 11.47
CA GLN A 65 3.80 7.13 11.92
C GLN A 65 3.14 8.25 11.14
N LEU A 66 1.96 7.98 10.63
CA LEU A 66 1.21 8.92 9.82
C LEU A 66 -0.24 8.90 10.28
N ALA A 67 -0.73 10.06 10.69
CA ALA A 67 -2.10 10.17 11.16
C ALA A 67 -3.07 9.98 9.98
N ASN A 68 -4.23 9.40 10.28
CA ASN A 68 -5.34 9.26 9.33
C ASN A 68 -5.08 8.27 8.19
N ILE A 69 -4.02 7.47 8.28
CA ILE A 69 -3.83 6.40 7.31
C ILE A 69 -4.81 5.27 7.61
N THR A 70 -5.52 4.81 6.58
CA THR A 70 -6.52 3.76 6.72
C THR A 70 -6.44 2.81 5.55
N THR A 71 -7.26 1.76 5.61
CA THR A 71 -7.36 0.80 4.51
C THR A 71 -8.06 1.36 3.29
N LYS A 72 -8.60 2.55 3.36
CA LYS A 72 -9.17 3.22 2.18
C LYS A 72 -8.12 3.88 1.31
N HIS A 73 -6.92 4.05 1.82
CA HIS A 73 -5.82 4.57 1.02
C HIS A 73 -5.19 3.46 0.20
N ARG A 74 -4.47 3.84 -0.83
CA ARG A 74 -3.66 2.89 -1.59
C ARG A 74 -2.27 3.44 -1.74
N ILE A 75 -1.34 2.56 -2.06
CA ILE A 75 0.06 2.91 -2.24
C ILE A 75 0.39 2.88 -3.72
N LYS A 76 0.99 3.96 -4.21
CA LYS A 76 1.54 4.04 -5.54
C LYS A 76 3.06 3.99 -5.42
N PHE A 77 3.65 2.96 -5.99
CA PHE A 77 5.08 2.73 -5.86
C PHE A 77 5.68 2.59 -7.25
N THR A 78 6.63 3.46 -7.56
CA THR A 78 7.33 3.42 -8.85
C THR A 78 8.77 3.03 -8.60
N GLU A 79 9.21 1.97 -9.27
CA GLU A 79 10.58 1.50 -9.18
C GLU A 79 10.99 0.98 -10.54
N GLY A 80 12.17 1.40 -11.00
CA GLY A 80 12.67 0.92 -12.29
C GLY A 80 11.82 1.33 -13.47
N GLY A 81 11.10 2.44 -13.36
CA GLY A 81 10.22 2.90 -14.42
C GLY A 81 8.86 2.23 -14.45
N VAL A 82 8.59 1.33 -13.51
CA VAL A 82 7.32 0.62 -13.46
C VAL A 82 6.56 1.10 -12.24
N THR A 83 5.31 1.52 -12.44
CA THR A 83 4.44 1.95 -11.36
C THR A 83 3.48 0.83 -11.00
N ARG A 84 3.41 0.53 -9.71
CA ARG A 84 2.52 -0.49 -9.19
C ARG A 84 1.66 0.11 -8.10
N TYR A 85 0.45 -0.42 -7.96
CA TYR A 85 -0.50 0.05 -6.97
C TYR A 85 -0.80 -1.07 -5.99
N TYR A 86 -0.82 -0.73 -4.71
CA TYR A 86 -1.08 -1.70 -3.64
C TYR A 86 -2.23 -1.19 -2.78
N GLY A 87 -3.24 -2.04 -2.62
CA GLY A 87 -4.31 -1.75 -1.67
C GLY A 87 -3.82 -2.02 -0.25
N ILE A 88 -4.14 -1.13 0.67
CA ILE A 88 -3.76 -1.31 2.07
C ILE A 88 -4.79 -2.23 2.72
N GLU A 89 -4.36 -3.45 3.05
CA GLU A 89 -5.23 -4.43 3.69
C GLU A 89 -5.25 -4.29 5.20
N ALA A 90 -4.16 -3.79 5.77
CA ALA A 90 -4.08 -3.61 7.20
C ALA A 90 -3.07 -2.53 7.53
N VAL A 91 -3.33 -1.79 8.61
CA VAL A 91 -2.41 -0.82 9.17
C VAL A 91 -2.05 -1.34 10.56
N LEU A 92 -0.79 -1.72 10.73
CA LEU A 92 -0.34 -2.39 11.94
C LEU A 92 0.72 -1.57 12.65
N PRO A 93 0.66 -1.49 13.99
CA PRO A 93 1.73 -0.81 14.71
C PRO A 93 3.02 -1.62 14.62
N VAL A 94 4.15 -0.91 14.66
CA VAL A 94 5.43 -1.58 14.78
C VAL A 94 5.67 -1.85 16.26
N GLU A 95 5.93 -3.11 16.58
CA GLU A 95 6.16 -3.51 17.94
C GLU A 95 7.38 -2.77 18.50
N TYR A 96 7.23 -2.21 19.68
CA TYR A 96 8.27 -1.46 20.40
C TYR A 96 8.71 -0.17 19.71
N ASP A 97 8.04 0.27 18.66
CA ASP A 97 8.39 1.54 18.03
C ASP A 97 7.13 2.27 17.58
N ARG A 98 6.71 3.24 18.38
CA ARG A 98 5.50 4.00 18.11
C ARG A 98 5.68 5.05 17.02
N ARG A 99 6.91 5.22 16.54
CA ARG A 99 7.19 6.21 15.50
C ARG A 99 7.03 5.63 14.11
N GLN A 100 6.68 4.35 14.02
CA GLN A 100 6.55 3.68 12.74
C GLN A 100 5.25 2.88 12.69
N VAL A 101 4.81 2.61 11.46
CA VAL A 101 3.63 1.80 11.22
C VAL A 101 3.91 0.93 10.01
N LYS A 102 3.33 -0.26 10.01
CA LYS A 102 3.44 -1.19 8.89
C LYS A 102 2.14 -1.18 8.10
N LEU A 103 2.27 -1.12 6.79
CA LEU A 103 1.13 -1.20 5.88
C LEU A 103 1.25 -2.50 5.11
N VAL A 104 0.25 -3.34 5.23
CA VAL A 104 0.20 -4.57 4.45
C VAL A 104 -0.47 -4.23 3.12
N GLY A 105 0.31 -4.29 2.04
CA GLY A 105 -0.16 -3.91 0.72
C GLY A 105 -0.30 -5.12 -0.19
N VAL A 106 -1.42 -5.17 -0.90
CA VAL A 106 -1.67 -6.21 -1.88
C VAL A 106 -1.75 -5.55 -3.25
N GLU A 107 -0.93 -6.04 -4.16
CA GLU A 107 -0.84 -5.45 -5.49
C GLU A 107 -2.13 -5.65 -6.27
N ARG A 108 -2.56 -4.58 -6.96
CA ARG A 108 -3.70 -4.61 -7.86
C ARG A 108 -3.38 -3.81 -9.10
N GLU A 109 -3.98 -4.18 -10.21
CA GLU A 109 -3.85 -3.40 -11.42
C GLU A 109 -4.55 -2.06 -11.27
N ALA A 110 -4.12 -1.08 -12.07
CA ALA A 110 -4.61 0.29 -11.92
C ALA A 110 -6.13 0.41 -12.09
N ASP A 111 -6.71 -0.45 -12.88
CA ASP A 111 -8.16 -0.42 -13.16
C ASP A 111 -8.97 -1.38 -12.29
N GLY A 112 -8.33 -2.06 -11.37
CA GLY A 112 -8.99 -3.05 -10.50
C GLY A 112 -9.60 -2.48 -9.22
N TRP A 113 -9.81 -1.19 -9.15
CA TRP A 113 -10.23 -0.54 -7.90
C TRP A 113 -11.70 -0.20 -7.91
N ARG A 114 -12.39 -0.75 -6.93
CA ARG A 114 -13.83 -0.49 -6.74
C ARG A 114 -14.23 -0.60 -5.31
#